data_3a0ac0ef27e8f67d8e38f51a1c1dd475
#
_entry.id   3a0ac0ef27e8f67d8e38f51a1c1dd475
#
_cell.length_a   1.000
_cell.length_b   1.000
_cell.length_c   1.000
_cell.angle_alpha   90.00
_cell.angle_beta   90.00
_cell.angle_gamma   90.00
#
_symmetry.space_group_name_H-M   'P 1'
#
loop_
_entity.id
_entity.type
_entity.pdbx_description
1 polymer ?
#
loop_
_entity_poly.entity_id
_entity_poly.type
_entity_poly.pdbx_seq_one_letter_code
_entity_poly.pdbx_strand_id
1 'polypeptide(L)'
;MISFRNVVGYLETIADKHYEINSFHSGMMDEVDINKLGATDYVILYAEPGNVVINQGVLTYNFTIFVMDMINDEVGDEPNKQRIGRVDGYSETLNILQDVVAEFKHSLTTQSWVDGEVVLQLPITAEPFTARFNNLLTGWSATISVDVNNKNNLCIAPINANT
;
A
#
# COMPACT_ATOMS: atom_id res chain seq x y z
N MET A 1 9.35 -12.12 15.38
CA MET A 1 8.73 -12.39 14.05
C MET A 1 7.96 -11.16 13.63
N ILE A 2 8.13 -10.74 12.39
CA ILE A 2 7.38 -9.61 11.85
C ILE A 2 5.96 -10.07 11.54
N SER A 3 4.99 -9.46 12.23
CA SER A 3 3.58 -9.75 12.04
C SER A 3 2.99 -8.96 10.87
N PHE A 4 1.84 -9.40 10.39
CA PHE A 4 1.04 -8.65 9.42
C PHE A 4 0.80 -7.20 9.85
N ARG A 5 0.47 -6.98 11.13
CA ARG A 5 0.29 -5.65 11.71
C ARG A 5 1.55 -4.79 11.62
N ASN A 6 2.72 -5.38 11.82
CA ASN A 6 3.98 -4.63 11.70
C ASN A 6 4.18 -4.13 10.26
N VAL A 7 3.89 -4.97 9.26
CA VAL A 7 4.03 -4.58 7.85
C VAL A 7 3.09 -3.43 7.50
N VAL A 8 1.81 -3.50 7.92
CA VAL A 8 0.85 -2.41 7.74
C VAL A 8 1.29 -1.15 8.49
N GLY A 9 1.80 -1.31 9.71
CA GLY A 9 2.32 -0.20 10.51
C GLY A 9 3.51 0.53 9.88
N TYR A 10 4.35 -0.16 9.13
CA TYR A 10 5.42 0.50 8.37
C TYR A 10 4.87 1.37 7.24
N LEU A 11 3.86 0.91 6.53
CA LEU A 11 3.19 1.71 5.49
C LEU A 11 2.51 2.94 6.09
N GLU A 12 1.83 2.79 7.21
CA GLU A 12 1.21 3.91 7.96
C GLU A 12 2.26 4.94 8.38
N THR A 13 3.39 4.48 8.92
CA THR A 13 4.49 5.37 9.32
C THR A 13 5.09 6.12 8.13
N ILE A 14 5.18 5.48 6.97
CA ILE A 14 5.64 6.13 5.74
C ILE A 14 4.66 7.22 5.32
N ALA A 15 3.36 6.93 5.34
CA ALA A 15 2.32 7.91 5.02
C ALA A 15 2.38 9.13 5.96
N ASP A 16 2.58 8.91 7.26
CA ASP A 16 2.68 9.99 8.24
C ASP A 16 3.90 10.89 8.04
N LYS A 17 4.99 10.34 7.50
CA LYS A 17 6.22 11.07 7.25
C LYS A 17 6.27 11.74 5.88
N HIS A 18 5.49 11.28 4.94
CA HIS A 18 5.51 11.80 3.56
C HIS A 18 4.71 13.08 3.47
N TYR A 19 5.34 14.17 3.01
CA TYR A 19 4.72 15.51 2.98
C TYR A 19 3.51 15.62 2.05
N GLU A 20 3.43 14.79 1.03
CA GLU A 20 2.37 14.84 0.01
C GLU A 20 1.24 13.85 0.27
N ILE A 21 1.38 12.95 1.26
CA ILE A 21 0.33 12.01 1.66
C ILE A 21 -0.44 12.60 2.83
N ASN A 22 -1.74 12.78 2.66
CA ASN A 22 -2.59 13.40 3.68
C ASN A 22 -3.31 12.38 4.56
N SER A 23 -3.57 11.18 4.07
CA SER A 23 -4.21 10.14 4.88
C SER A 23 -3.76 8.73 4.49
N PHE A 24 -3.86 7.81 5.45
CA PHE A 24 -3.61 6.39 5.28
C PHE A 24 -4.84 5.59 5.68
N HIS A 25 -5.18 4.61 4.85
CA HIS A 25 -6.24 3.66 5.14
C HIS A 25 -5.79 2.25 4.81
N SER A 26 -6.29 1.28 5.57
CA SER A 26 -6.04 -0.15 5.33
C SER A 26 -7.30 -0.96 5.55
N GLY A 27 -7.36 -2.11 4.93
CA GLY A 27 -8.50 -3.02 4.97
C GLY A 27 -9.05 -3.31 3.58
N MET A 28 -10.15 -4.04 3.51
CA MET A 28 -10.80 -4.30 2.22
C MET A 28 -11.43 -3.02 1.69
N MET A 29 -11.23 -2.76 0.40
CA MET A 29 -11.63 -1.48 -0.19
C MET A 29 -13.16 -1.25 -0.19
N ASP A 30 -13.94 -2.30 -0.14
CA ASP A 30 -15.39 -2.26 -0.02
C ASP A 30 -15.88 -1.87 1.39
N GLU A 31 -15.05 -2.03 2.41
CA GLU A 31 -15.36 -1.64 3.79
C GLU A 31 -15.19 -0.13 4.02
N VAL A 32 -14.40 0.53 3.19
CA VAL A 32 -14.16 1.97 3.27
C VAL A 32 -15.02 2.69 2.24
N ASP A 33 -15.93 3.51 2.71
CA ASP A 33 -16.74 4.35 1.84
C ASP A 33 -15.91 5.55 1.34
N ILE A 34 -15.19 5.33 0.25
CA ILE A 34 -14.34 6.35 -0.40
C ILE A 34 -15.15 7.59 -0.80
N ASN A 35 -16.45 7.43 -1.04
CA ASN A 35 -17.33 8.55 -1.38
C ASN A 35 -17.57 9.53 -0.21
N LYS A 36 -17.29 9.11 1.03
CA LYS A 36 -17.38 9.96 2.22
C LYS A 36 -16.10 10.72 2.53
N LEU A 37 -14.99 10.41 1.85
CA LEU A 37 -13.74 11.10 2.06
C LEU A 37 -13.80 12.49 1.42
N GLY A 38 -13.39 13.50 2.17
CA GLY A 38 -13.32 14.87 1.72
C GLY A 38 -12.09 15.16 0.84
N ALA A 39 -12.09 16.27 0.13
CA ALA A 39 -10.96 16.69 -0.70
C ALA A 39 -9.64 16.83 0.11
N THR A 40 -9.72 17.12 1.41
CA THR A 40 -8.56 17.25 2.31
C THR A 40 -7.92 15.93 2.69
N ASP A 41 -8.59 14.79 2.46
CA ASP A 41 -8.05 13.46 2.77
C ASP A 41 -7.09 12.96 1.68
N TYR A 42 -7.16 13.53 0.48
CA TYR A 42 -6.29 13.21 -0.65
C TYR A 42 -4.99 14.06 -0.60
N VAL A 43 -3.85 13.53 -0.95
CA VAL A 43 -3.52 12.20 -1.51
C VAL A 43 -3.64 11.11 -0.44
N ILE A 44 -4.21 9.96 -0.81
CA ILE A 44 -4.41 8.82 0.07
C ILE A 44 -3.43 7.71 -0.31
N LEU A 45 -2.75 7.15 0.69
CA LEU A 45 -2.11 5.84 0.60
C LEU A 45 -3.08 4.80 1.19
N TYR A 46 -3.45 3.83 0.39
CA TYR A 46 -4.34 2.74 0.80
C TYR A 46 -3.62 1.40 0.70
N ALA A 47 -3.73 0.57 1.74
CA ALA A 47 -3.17 -0.78 1.75
C ALA A 47 -4.29 -1.82 1.88
N GLU A 48 -4.58 -2.52 0.80
CA GLU A 48 -5.55 -3.62 0.78
C GLU A 48 -4.84 -4.94 1.01
N PRO A 49 -5.22 -5.72 2.04
CA PRO A 49 -4.68 -7.04 2.26
C PRO A 49 -5.03 -7.99 1.11
N GLY A 50 -4.04 -8.71 0.65
CA GLY A 50 -4.21 -9.83 -0.27
C GLY A 50 -4.16 -11.17 0.45
N ASN A 51 -3.83 -12.21 -0.29
CA ASN A 51 -3.64 -13.53 0.26
C ASN A 51 -2.33 -13.62 1.06
N VAL A 52 -2.27 -14.58 1.96
CA VAL A 52 -1.06 -14.97 2.68
C VAL A 52 -0.68 -16.38 2.25
N VAL A 53 0.58 -16.56 1.84
CA VAL A 53 1.12 -17.87 1.52
C VAL A 53 1.89 -18.39 2.73
N ILE A 54 1.47 -19.54 3.25
CA ILE A 54 2.06 -20.16 4.42
C ILE A 54 2.91 -21.36 3.98
N ASN A 55 4.22 -21.23 4.08
CA ASN A 55 5.16 -22.29 3.83
C ASN A 55 5.94 -22.65 5.08
N GLN A 56 6.60 -23.82 5.04
CA GLN A 56 7.53 -24.19 6.09
C GLN A 56 8.72 -23.22 6.07
N GLY A 57 8.85 -22.46 7.15
CA GLY A 57 9.95 -21.51 7.33
C GLY A 57 9.74 -20.12 6.72
N VAL A 58 8.74 -19.93 5.85
CA VAL A 58 8.47 -18.65 5.21
C VAL A 58 6.97 -18.33 5.18
N LEU A 59 6.62 -17.11 5.56
CA LEU A 59 5.30 -16.52 5.30
C LEU A 59 5.44 -15.43 4.26
N THR A 60 4.58 -15.43 3.25
CA THR A 60 4.52 -14.35 2.26
C THR A 60 3.24 -13.58 2.46
N TYR A 61 3.36 -12.31 2.83
CA TYR A 61 2.24 -11.37 2.89
C TYR A 61 2.10 -10.63 1.57
N ASN A 62 0.93 -10.69 0.96
CA ASN A 62 0.62 -9.94 -0.25
C ASN A 62 -0.33 -8.78 0.06
N PHE A 63 -0.02 -7.62 -0.51
CA PHE A 63 -0.82 -6.41 -0.40
C PHE A 63 -0.99 -5.79 -1.76
N THR A 64 -2.11 -5.13 -1.98
CA THR A 64 -2.23 -4.16 -3.05
C THR A 64 -2.22 -2.77 -2.41
N ILE A 65 -1.24 -1.96 -2.78
CA ILE A 65 -1.16 -0.57 -2.36
C ILE A 65 -1.67 0.34 -3.46
N PHE A 66 -2.38 1.38 -3.05
CA PHE A 66 -2.92 2.40 -3.95
C PHE A 66 -2.43 3.78 -3.49
N VAL A 67 -1.96 4.56 -4.43
CA VAL A 67 -1.77 6.00 -4.23
C VAL A 67 -2.82 6.71 -5.07
N MET A 68 -3.71 7.42 -4.42
CA MET A 68 -4.90 8.02 -5.04
C MET A 68 -4.95 9.52 -4.80
N ASP A 69 -5.26 10.26 -5.85
CA ASP A 69 -5.53 11.68 -5.77
C ASP A 69 -6.82 12.03 -6.52
N MET A 70 -7.42 13.15 -6.16
CA MET A 70 -8.58 13.67 -6.88
C MET A 70 -8.13 14.41 -8.15
N ILE A 71 -8.82 14.15 -9.25
CA ILE A 71 -8.66 14.96 -10.45
C ILE A 71 -9.45 16.25 -10.22
N ASN A 72 -8.77 17.37 -10.31
CA ASN A 72 -9.44 18.68 -10.31
C ASN A 72 -9.99 18.97 -11.71
N ASP A 73 -11.30 18.82 -11.87
CA ASP A 73 -12.00 19.10 -13.14
C ASP A 73 -12.21 20.61 -13.42
N GLU A 74 -11.81 21.49 -12.49
CA GLU A 74 -11.99 22.95 -12.64
C GLU A 74 -11.03 23.61 -13.65
N VAL A 75 -10.27 22.82 -14.38
CA VAL A 75 -9.44 23.36 -15.46
C VAL A 75 -10.30 23.55 -16.72
N GLY A 76 -11.05 24.63 -16.73
CA GLY A 76 -11.72 25.34 -17.84
C GLY A 76 -12.15 24.54 -19.07
N ASP A 77 -13.12 25.02 -19.80
CA ASP A 77 -13.75 24.46 -21.01
C ASP A 77 -12.80 24.12 -22.20
N GLU A 78 -11.49 24.07 -21.99
CA GLU A 78 -10.54 23.67 -23.01
C GLU A 78 -10.22 22.18 -22.95
N PRO A 79 -10.67 21.38 -23.94
CA PRO A 79 -10.51 19.91 -23.93
C PRO A 79 -9.06 19.43 -23.84
N ASN A 80 -8.10 20.27 -24.18
CA ASN A 80 -6.67 19.93 -24.12
C ASN A 80 -6.06 20.08 -22.70
N LYS A 81 -6.62 20.92 -21.83
CA LYS A 81 -6.14 21.12 -20.46
C LYS A 81 -6.52 19.97 -19.54
N GLN A 82 -7.66 19.34 -19.74
CA GLN A 82 -8.07 18.15 -18.98
C GLN A 82 -7.10 16.97 -19.18
N ARG A 83 -6.54 16.82 -20.37
CA ARG A 83 -5.56 15.76 -20.65
C ARG A 83 -4.23 16.01 -19.95
N ILE A 84 -3.79 17.25 -19.88
CA ILE A 84 -2.56 17.64 -19.17
C ILE A 84 -2.73 17.41 -17.67
N GLY A 85 -3.85 17.81 -17.08
CA GLY A 85 -4.13 17.60 -15.66
C GLY A 85 -4.14 16.13 -15.25
N ARG A 86 -4.62 15.23 -16.11
CA ARG A 86 -4.55 13.78 -15.86
C ARG A 86 -3.13 13.23 -15.94
N VAL A 87 -2.35 13.64 -16.91
CA VAL A 87 -0.95 13.24 -17.05
C VAL A 87 -0.12 13.72 -15.87
N ASP A 88 -0.34 14.95 -15.43
CA ASP A 88 0.32 15.51 -14.24
C ASP A 88 -0.06 14.71 -12.99
N GLY A 89 -1.34 14.40 -12.80
CA GLY A 89 -1.83 13.57 -11.71
C GLY A 89 -1.22 12.16 -11.70
N TYR A 90 -1.08 11.53 -12.85
CA TYR A 90 -0.37 10.26 -12.98
C TYR A 90 1.12 10.39 -12.64
N SER A 91 1.76 11.46 -13.09
CA SER A 91 3.18 11.68 -12.82
C SER A 91 3.44 11.91 -11.33
N GLU A 92 2.66 12.75 -10.69
CA GLU A 92 2.77 13.06 -9.26
C GLU A 92 2.50 11.84 -8.38
N THR A 93 1.41 11.12 -8.63
CA THR A 93 1.06 9.93 -7.86
C THR A 93 2.05 8.78 -8.09
N LEU A 94 2.66 8.67 -9.27
CA LEU A 94 3.72 7.70 -9.51
C LEU A 94 4.99 8.03 -8.73
N ASN A 95 5.37 9.29 -8.64
CA ASN A 95 6.51 9.73 -7.83
C ASN A 95 6.28 9.38 -6.35
N ILE A 96 5.10 9.65 -5.83
CA ILE A 96 4.73 9.29 -4.45
C ILE A 96 4.81 7.76 -4.26
N LEU A 97 4.29 6.97 -5.20
CA LEU A 97 4.36 5.51 -5.12
C LEU A 97 5.82 5.01 -5.11
N GLN A 98 6.69 5.60 -5.93
CA GLN A 98 8.13 5.28 -5.95
C GLN A 98 8.78 5.59 -4.60
N ASP A 99 8.47 6.73 -4.00
CA ASP A 99 8.98 7.12 -2.68
C ASP A 99 8.51 6.14 -1.60
N VAL A 100 7.23 5.77 -1.63
CA VAL A 100 6.65 4.78 -0.70
C VAL A 100 7.35 3.43 -0.81
N VAL A 101 7.56 2.93 -2.02
CA VAL A 101 8.24 1.64 -2.25
C VAL A 101 9.70 1.69 -1.78
N ALA A 102 10.42 2.77 -2.07
CA ALA A 102 11.80 2.94 -1.67
C ALA A 102 11.96 2.99 -0.15
N GLU A 103 11.12 3.77 0.52
CA GLU A 103 11.13 3.90 1.99
C GLU A 103 10.65 2.61 2.67
N PHE A 104 9.68 1.92 2.10
CA PHE A 104 9.21 0.63 2.60
C PHE A 104 10.31 -0.43 2.53
N LYS A 105 11.03 -0.52 1.41
CA LYS A 105 12.19 -1.40 1.27
C LYS A 105 13.27 -1.07 2.30
N HIS A 106 13.55 0.21 2.52
CA HIS A 106 14.52 0.66 3.51
C HIS A 106 14.09 0.28 4.93
N SER A 107 12.84 0.51 5.28
CA SER A 107 12.26 0.17 6.60
C SER A 107 12.34 -1.33 6.86
N LEU A 108 11.99 -2.17 5.89
CA LEU A 108 12.07 -3.62 6.01
C LEU A 108 13.53 -4.09 6.14
N THR A 109 14.46 -3.52 5.39
CA THR A 109 15.88 -3.85 5.48
C THR A 109 16.44 -3.50 6.85
N THR A 110 16.08 -2.35 7.40
CA THR A 110 16.50 -1.93 8.74
C THR A 110 15.92 -2.85 9.81
N GLN A 111 14.65 -3.24 9.70
CA GLN A 111 13.99 -4.11 10.65
C GLN A 111 14.51 -5.55 10.60
N SER A 112 14.97 -6.01 9.46
CA SER A 112 15.50 -7.36 9.33
C SER A 112 16.74 -7.62 10.20
N TRP A 113 17.47 -6.59 10.60
CA TRP A 113 18.56 -6.69 11.57
C TRP A 113 18.09 -7.00 12.99
N VAL A 114 16.86 -6.67 13.33
CA VAL A 114 16.29 -6.81 14.68
C VAL A 114 15.47 -8.10 14.81
N ASP A 115 14.62 -8.40 13.84
CA ASP A 115 13.59 -9.43 13.94
C ASP A 115 13.78 -10.65 13.01
N GLY A 116 14.84 -10.67 12.22
CA GLY A 116 15.13 -11.74 11.26
C GLY A 116 14.81 -11.35 9.81
N GLU A 117 15.09 -12.23 8.88
CA GLU A 117 15.02 -11.92 7.46
C GLU A 117 13.61 -11.52 7.02
N VAL A 118 13.54 -10.33 6.43
CA VAL A 118 12.38 -9.80 5.73
C VAL A 118 12.82 -9.38 4.35
N VAL A 119 12.15 -9.88 3.35
CA VAL A 119 12.50 -9.63 1.96
C VAL A 119 11.29 -9.08 1.21
N LEU A 120 11.45 -7.89 0.64
CA LEU A 120 10.51 -7.37 -0.33
C LEU A 120 10.82 -7.99 -1.69
N GLN A 121 9.82 -8.68 -2.27
CA GLN A 121 9.98 -9.27 -3.60
C GLN A 121 10.02 -8.19 -4.69
N LEU A 122 10.97 -8.30 -5.60
CA LEU A 122 11.14 -7.41 -6.75
C LEU A 122 11.16 -8.23 -8.04
N PRO A 123 10.74 -7.67 -9.19
CA PRO A 123 10.25 -6.29 -9.37
C PRO A 123 8.82 -6.09 -8.88
N ILE A 124 8.46 -4.81 -8.63
CA ILE A 124 7.10 -4.39 -8.35
C ILE A 124 6.55 -3.73 -9.61
N THR A 125 5.39 -4.19 -10.07
CA THR A 125 4.69 -3.63 -11.22
C THR A 125 3.57 -2.72 -10.73
N ALA A 126 3.54 -1.50 -11.22
CA ALA A 126 2.47 -0.54 -10.95
C ALA A 126 1.54 -0.42 -12.15
N GLU A 127 0.25 -0.35 -11.90
CA GLU A 127 -0.78 -0.16 -12.90
C GLU A 127 -1.57 1.12 -12.64
N PRO A 128 -1.79 1.96 -13.66
CA PRO A 128 -2.61 3.14 -13.50
C PRO A 128 -4.08 2.74 -13.35
N PHE A 129 -4.81 3.51 -12.56
CA PHE A 129 -6.27 3.37 -12.53
C PHE A 129 -6.96 4.71 -12.75
N THR A 130 -8.14 4.63 -13.37
CA THR A 130 -9.02 5.77 -13.59
C THR A 130 -10.42 5.43 -13.09
N ALA A 131 -11.05 6.41 -12.44
CA ALA A 131 -12.50 6.48 -12.22
C ALA A 131 -13.18 5.16 -11.79
N ARG A 132 -12.63 4.44 -10.82
CA ARG A 132 -13.33 3.27 -10.22
C ARG A 132 -14.43 3.68 -9.25
N PHE A 133 -14.53 4.95 -8.92
CA PHE A 133 -15.43 5.50 -7.90
C PHE A 133 -16.20 6.69 -8.48
N ASN A 134 -17.32 7.05 -7.85
CA ASN A 134 -18.11 8.21 -8.24
C ASN A 134 -17.32 9.54 -8.22
N ASN A 135 -16.21 9.56 -7.50
CA ASN A 135 -15.23 10.65 -7.56
C ASN A 135 -14.21 10.38 -8.65
N LEU A 136 -13.85 11.42 -9.39
CA LEU A 136 -12.77 11.34 -10.39
C LEU A 136 -11.43 11.20 -9.66
N LEU A 137 -10.95 9.98 -9.57
CA LEU A 137 -9.67 9.66 -8.95
C LEU A 137 -8.64 9.30 -10.02
N THR A 138 -7.42 9.72 -9.78
CA THR A 138 -6.23 9.32 -10.53
C THR A 138 -5.24 8.67 -9.58
N GLY A 139 -4.45 7.76 -10.09
CA GLY A 139 -3.39 7.15 -9.30
C GLY A 139 -2.88 5.86 -9.87
N TRP A 140 -2.14 5.15 -9.02
CA TRP A 140 -1.49 3.90 -9.32
C TRP A 140 -1.77 2.87 -8.25
N SER A 141 -1.89 1.63 -8.67
CA SER A 141 -1.90 0.48 -7.78
C SER A 141 -0.67 -0.40 -8.03
N ALA A 142 -0.16 -1.00 -6.98
CA ALA A 142 0.94 -1.94 -7.06
C ALA A 142 0.72 -3.11 -6.10
N THR A 143 0.95 -4.32 -6.56
CA THR A 143 0.97 -5.49 -5.68
C THR A 143 2.37 -5.67 -5.12
N ILE A 144 2.47 -5.70 -3.80
CA ILE A 144 3.71 -5.96 -3.08
C ILE A 144 3.64 -7.28 -2.35
N SER A 145 4.75 -7.99 -2.31
CA SER A 145 4.90 -9.27 -1.61
C SER A 145 6.08 -9.19 -0.65
N VAL A 146 5.83 -9.54 0.60
CA VAL A 146 6.83 -9.48 1.67
C VAL A 146 7.00 -10.87 2.26
N ASP A 147 8.20 -11.42 2.12
CA ASP A 147 8.58 -12.68 2.74
C ASP A 147 9.14 -12.44 4.12
N VAL A 148 8.59 -13.13 5.11
CA VAL A 148 9.06 -13.10 6.49
C VAL A 148 9.37 -14.51 6.98
N ASN A 149 10.30 -14.62 7.91
CA ASN A 149 10.65 -15.90 8.51
C ASN A 149 9.47 -16.44 9.34
N ASN A 150 9.00 -17.63 8.99
CA ASN A 150 7.96 -18.34 9.73
C ASN A 150 8.59 -19.22 10.82
N LYS A 151 8.59 -18.71 12.04
CA LYS A 151 9.11 -19.42 13.22
C LYS A 151 8.06 -20.28 13.94
N ASN A 152 6.83 -20.32 13.43
CA ASN A 152 5.77 -21.09 14.06
C ASN A 152 6.04 -22.59 13.93
N ASN A 153 6.01 -23.29 15.05
CA ASN A 153 6.08 -24.75 15.13
C ASN A 153 5.05 -25.26 16.15
N LEU A 154 4.79 -26.55 16.12
CA LEU A 154 3.81 -27.20 17.00
C LEU A 154 4.18 -27.09 18.50
N CYS A 155 5.46 -26.91 18.82
CA CYS A 155 5.91 -26.78 20.21
C CYS A 155 5.50 -25.45 20.87
N ILE A 156 5.28 -24.41 20.07
CA ILE A 156 4.86 -23.09 20.54
C ILE A 156 3.39 -22.79 20.24
N ALA A 157 2.76 -23.60 19.41
CA ALA A 157 1.35 -23.43 19.11
C ALA A 157 0.49 -23.74 20.36
N PRO A 158 -0.49 -22.91 20.71
CA PRO A 158 -1.37 -23.13 21.85
C PRO A 158 -2.40 -24.24 21.57
N ILE A 159 -1.92 -25.40 21.16
CA ILE A 159 -2.74 -26.56 20.81
C ILE A 159 -2.59 -27.59 21.94
N ASN A 160 -3.72 -28.07 22.46
CA ASN A 160 -3.71 -29.14 23.43
C ASN A 160 -3.37 -30.46 22.73
N ALA A 161 -2.16 -30.96 22.96
CA ALA A 161 -1.65 -32.19 22.36
C ALA A 161 -2.24 -33.48 22.99
N ASN A 162 -3.12 -33.38 23.98
CA ASN A 162 -3.66 -34.50 24.75
C ASN A 162 -5.01 -35.02 24.25
N THR A 163 -5.31 -34.84 22.97
CA THR A 163 -6.49 -35.46 22.36
C THR A 163 -6.11 -36.49 21.32
#